data_5ce5afe138250b45df4982961f03d68d
#
_entry.id   5ce5afe138250b45df4982961f03d68d
#
_cell.length_a   1.000
_cell.length_b   1.000
_cell.length_c   1.000
_cell.angle_alpha   90.00
_cell.angle_beta   90.00
_cell.angle_gamma   90.00
#
_symmetry.space_group_name_H-M   'P 1'
#
loop_
_entity.id
_entity.type
_entity.pdbx_description
1 polymer ?
#
loop_
_entity_poly.entity_id
_entity_poly.type
_entity_poly.pdbx_seq_one_letter_code
_entity_poly.pdbx_strand_id
1 'polypeptide(L)'
;MVIANGLLNRPIKKIIEENNCTWFLPKVSKLDARKKWIISSVSPKGALIIDDGARQALTNGKSLLAAGVKKVTGNFKKGDHIKVLDKNDNECARGLSSFSSDEIERIKGYHSREIEKILGYVAKSEVIHKDDIVEI
;
A
#
# COMPACT_ATOMS: atom_id res chain seq x y z
N MET A 1 15.97 6.84 -14.96
CA MET A 1 17.29 6.22 -14.66
C MET A 1 18.18 6.42 -15.88
N VAL A 2 19.48 6.65 -15.67
CA VAL A 2 20.46 6.74 -16.75
C VAL A 2 21.61 5.78 -16.46
N ILE A 3 22.10 5.10 -17.49
CA ILE A 3 23.30 4.27 -17.44
C ILE A 3 24.33 4.87 -18.37
N ALA A 4 25.53 5.11 -17.85
CA ALA A 4 26.66 5.66 -18.61
C ALA A 4 27.97 5.00 -18.17
N ASN A 5 29.02 5.15 -18.98
CA ASN A 5 30.34 4.61 -18.67
C ASN A 5 31.01 5.44 -17.53
N GLY A 6 31.10 4.85 -16.34
CA GLY A 6 31.72 5.47 -15.16
C GLY A 6 33.23 5.55 -15.19
N LEU A 7 33.92 4.90 -16.13
CA LEU A 7 35.39 4.94 -16.29
C LEU A 7 35.88 6.21 -17.01
N LEU A 8 34.96 6.98 -17.58
CA LEU A 8 35.29 8.23 -18.25
C LEU A 8 35.59 9.34 -17.23
N ASN A 9 36.49 10.25 -17.60
CA ASN A 9 36.74 11.44 -16.79
C ASN A 9 35.48 12.34 -16.83
N ARG A 10 34.99 12.75 -15.66
CA ARG A 10 33.77 13.56 -15.45
C ARG A 10 32.51 12.94 -16.10
N PRO A 11 32.10 11.72 -15.71
CA PRO A 11 31.05 10.97 -16.38
C PRO A 11 29.70 11.70 -16.37
N ILE A 12 29.34 12.39 -15.28
CA ILE A 12 28.08 13.15 -15.17
C ILE A 12 28.04 14.30 -16.17
N LYS A 13 29.15 15.04 -16.33
CA LYS A 13 29.24 16.14 -17.29
C LYS A 13 29.05 15.64 -18.74
N LYS A 14 29.66 14.52 -19.07
CA LYS A 14 29.52 13.87 -20.38
C LYS A 14 28.12 13.36 -20.70
N ILE A 15 27.37 12.92 -19.69
CA ILE A 15 25.95 12.57 -19.87
C ILE A 15 25.15 13.78 -20.34
N ILE A 16 25.42 14.96 -19.78
CA ILE A 16 24.69 16.19 -20.08
C ILE A 16 25.12 16.79 -21.44
N GLU A 17 26.42 16.81 -21.72
CA GLU A 17 26.98 17.50 -22.89
C GLU A 17 27.04 16.62 -24.15
N GLU A 18 27.44 15.36 -24.00
CA GLU A 18 27.70 14.45 -25.13
C GLU A 18 26.54 13.45 -25.37
N ASN A 19 25.57 13.36 -24.45
CA ASN A 19 24.44 12.43 -24.49
C ASN A 19 24.85 10.95 -24.73
N ASN A 20 26.09 10.60 -24.37
CA ASN A 20 26.65 9.24 -24.53
C ASN A 20 26.24 8.36 -23.34
N CYS A 21 24.94 8.03 -23.30
CA CYS A 21 24.33 7.26 -22.22
C CYS A 21 23.01 6.63 -22.68
N THR A 22 22.53 5.66 -21.89
CA THR A 22 21.20 5.08 -22.10
C THR A 22 20.22 5.65 -21.11
N TRP A 23 19.18 6.29 -21.59
CA TRP A 23 18.08 6.83 -20.80
C TRP A 23 16.95 5.83 -20.66
N PHE A 24 16.55 5.55 -19.43
CA PHE A 24 15.35 4.78 -19.11
C PHE A 24 14.27 5.73 -18.62
N LEU A 25 13.37 6.12 -19.51
CA LEU A 25 12.26 6.99 -19.20
C LEU A 25 11.09 6.14 -18.65
N PRO A 26 10.47 6.54 -17.53
CA PRO A 26 9.30 5.85 -17.03
C PRO A 26 8.11 6.07 -17.99
N LYS A 27 7.46 4.99 -18.42
CA LYS A 27 6.25 5.06 -19.26
C LYS A 27 4.97 5.27 -18.43
N VAL A 28 5.05 5.06 -17.11
CA VAL A 28 3.91 5.17 -16.18
C VAL A 28 4.34 5.96 -14.95
N SER A 29 3.38 6.56 -14.27
CA SER A 29 3.63 7.26 -13.02
C SER A 29 4.16 6.30 -11.94
N LYS A 30 4.84 6.82 -10.91
CA LYS A 30 5.29 6.00 -9.77
C LYS A 30 4.11 5.35 -9.04
N LEU A 31 2.99 6.05 -8.93
CA LEU A 31 1.74 5.57 -8.33
C LEU A 31 1.14 4.42 -9.12
N ASP A 32 1.06 4.54 -10.44
CA ASP A 32 0.52 3.48 -11.30
C ASP A 32 1.41 2.24 -11.30
N ALA A 33 2.73 2.42 -11.27
CA ALA A 33 3.67 1.32 -11.14
C ALA A 33 3.50 0.56 -9.81
N ARG A 34 3.31 1.30 -8.70
CA ARG A 34 3.07 0.74 -7.37
C ARG A 34 1.74 -0.02 -7.32
N LYS A 35 0.67 0.57 -7.85
CA LYS A 35 -0.66 -0.06 -7.92
C LYS A 35 -0.62 -1.35 -8.75
N LYS A 36 0.04 -1.35 -9.91
CA LYS A 36 0.23 -2.55 -10.72
C LYS A 36 0.98 -3.64 -9.96
N TRP A 37 2.03 -3.28 -9.21
CA TRP A 37 2.77 -4.22 -8.39
C TRP A 37 1.92 -4.80 -7.26
N ILE A 38 1.07 -4.01 -6.60
CA ILE A 38 0.14 -4.49 -5.56
C ILE A 38 -0.84 -5.52 -6.15
N ILE A 39 -1.40 -5.28 -7.34
CA ILE A 39 -2.32 -6.22 -8.00
C ILE A 39 -1.62 -7.50 -8.42
N SER A 40 -0.41 -7.40 -9.00
CA SER A 40 0.35 -8.55 -9.51
C SER A 40 0.98 -9.41 -8.44
N SER A 41 0.93 -8.99 -7.20
CA SER A 41 1.47 -9.72 -6.05
C SER A 41 0.76 -11.07 -5.86
N VAL A 42 1.54 -12.13 -5.94
CA VAL A 42 1.05 -13.50 -6.23
C VAL A 42 0.26 -14.14 -5.09
N SER A 43 0.45 -13.71 -3.82
CA SER A 43 -0.19 -14.37 -2.68
C SER A 43 -0.43 -13.40 -1.52
N PRO A 44 -1.63 -12.86 -1.38
CA PRO A 44 -2.02 -12.13 -0.17
C PRO A 44 -1.90 -13.04 1.06
N LYS A 45 -1.27 -12.55 2.12
CA LYS A 45 -1.03 -13.33 3.35
C LYS A 45 -2.22 -13.35 4.30
N GLY A 46 -3.24 -12.54 4.02
CA GLY A 46 -4.46 -12.48 4.80
C GLY A 46 -5.51 -11.59 4.15
N ALA A 47 -6.62 -11.42 4.85
CA ALA A 47 -7.72 -10.58 4.40
C ALA A 47 -8.36 -9.81 5.54
N LEU A 48 -8.94 -8.65 5.20
CA LEU A 48 -9.76 -7.84 6.08
C LEU A 48 -11.19 -7.82 5.53
N ILE A 49 -12.18 -8.12 6.37
CA ILE A 49 -13.59 -7.92 6.04
C ILE A 49 -13.98 -6.53 6.55
N ILE A 50 -14.57 -5.72 5.67
CA ILE A 50 -14.94 -4.33 5.96
C ILE A 50 -16.46 -4.13 5.89
N ASP A 51 -16.93 -3.03 6.51
CA ASP A 51 -18.33 -2.62 6.41
C ASP A 51 -18.61 -1.80 5.14
N ASP A 52 -19.91 -1.55 4.89
CA ASP A 52 -20.38 -0.83 3.71
C ASP A 52 -19.86 0.63 3.67
N GLY A 53 -19.68 1.26 4.84
CA GLY A 53 -19.14 2.63 4.93
C GLY A 53 -17.68 2.69 4.51
N ALA A 54 -16.87 1.73 4.97
CA ALA A 54 -15.48 1.61 4.54
C ALA A 54 -15.37 1.28 3.05
N ARG A 55 -16.24 0.38 2.53
CA ARG A 55 -16.30 0.08 1.10
C ARG A 55 -16.58 1.33 0.27
N GLN A 56 -17.60 2.11 0.65
CA GLN A 56 -17.91 3.37 -0.03
C GLN A 56 -16.77 4.39 0.06
N ALA A 57 -16.07 4.44 1.20
CA ALA A 57 -14.90 5.30 1.33
C ALA A 57 -13.77 4.90 0.38
N LEU A 58 -13.52 3.61 0.19
CA LEU A 58 -12.55 3.10 -0.79
C LEU A 58 -12.93 3.52 -2.21
N THR A 59 -14.17 3.30 -2.64
CA THR A 59 -14.68 3.72 -3.96
C THR A 59 -14.54 5.23 -4.20
N ASN A 60 -14.48 6.03 -3.13
CA ASN A 60 -14.17 7.46 -3.21
C ASN A 60 -12.65 7.77 -3.10
N GLY A 61 -11.76 6.77 -3.26
CA GLY A 61 -10.32 6.93 -3.23
C GLY A 61 -9.74 7.29 -1.86
N LYS A 62 -10.43 6.96 -0.76
CA LYS A 62 -9.97 7.21 0.61
C LYS A 62 -9.19 6.03 1.17
N SER A 63 -8.39 6.27 2.22
CA SER A 63 -7.68 5.24 2.98
C SER A 63 -8.65 4.35 3.78
N LEU A 64 -8.25 3.09 4.02
CA LEU A 64 -8.98 2.20 4.93
C LEU A 64 -8.61 2.51 6.38
N LEU A 65 -9.61 2.84 7.19
CA LEU A 65 -9.47 3.09 8.62
C LEU A 65 -9.85 1.86 9.45
N ALA A 66 -9.32 1.77 10.67
CA ALA A 66 -9.62 0.68 11.60
C ALA A 66 -11.09 0.59 11.97
N ALA A 67 -11.79 1.73 12.05
CA ALA A 67 -13.22 1.80 12.35
C ALA A 67 -14.09 0.99 11.38
N GLY A 68 -13.67 0.91 10.10
CA GLY A 68 -14.39 0.16 9.06
C GLY A 68 -14.04 -1.33 8.98
N VAL A 69 -13.04 -1.80 9.75
CA VAL A 69 -12.64 -3.22 9.76
C VAL A 69 -13.51 -4.00 10.74
N LYS A 70 -14.11 -5.10 10.28
CA LYS A 70 -14.97 -5.99 11.09
C LYS A 70 -14.27 -7.27 11.49
N LYS A 71 -13.47 -7.86 10.58
CA LYS A 71 -12.79 -9.13 10.84
C LYS A 71 -11.42 -9.15 10.17
N VAL A 72 -10.49 -9.84 10.81
CA VAL A 72 -9.13 -10.09 10.31
C VAL A 72 -8.98 -11.58 10.07
N THR A 73 -8.37 -11.99 8.97
CA THR A 73 -8.08 -13.39 8.66
C THR A 73 -6.66 -13.52 8.11
N GLY A 74 -6.01 -14.65 8.45
CA GLY A 74 -4.62 -14.90 8.09
C GLY A 74 -3.63 -14.28 9.08
N ASN A 75 -2.35 -14.56 8.87
CA ASN A 75 -1.25 -14.04 9.68
C ASN A 75 -0.30 -13.25 8.78
N PHE A 76 -0.25 -11.96 8.97
CA PHE A 76 0.56 -11.04 8.17
C PHE A 76 1.21 -9.96 9.04
N LYS A 77 2.27 -9.41 8.52
CA LYS A 77 3.04 -8.32 9.14
C LYS A 77 2.80 -7.00 8.42
N LYS A 78 3.21 -5.91 9.05
CA LYS A 78 3.27 -4.59 8.42
C LYS A 78 4.04 -4.67 7.09
N GLY A 79 3.46 -4.10 6.03
CA GLY A 79 4.01 -4.10 4.67
C GLY A 79 3.62 -5.32 3.84
N ASP A 80 2.95 -6.31 4.41
CA ASP A 80 2.48 -7.46 3.65
C ASP A 80 1.24 -7.13 2.80
N HIS A 81 1.10 -7.85 1.69
CA HIS A 81 -0.07 -7.77 0.82
C HIS A 81 -1.26 -8.49 1.44
N ILE A 82 -2.38 -7.82 1.49
CA ILE A 82 -3.64 -8.35 2.02
C ILE A 82 -4.80 -8.03 1.07
N LYS A 83 -5.83 -8.87 1.12
CA LYS A 83 -7.11 -8.65 0.47
C LYS A 83 -8.03 -7.81 1.35
N VAL A 84 -8.90 -7.06 0.71
CA VAL A 84 -10.02 -6.40 1.37
C VAL A 84 -11.29 -6.99 0.81
N LEU A 85 -12.11 -7.56 1.68
CA LEU A 85 -13.36 -8.23 1.34
C LEU A 85 -14.54 -7.41 1.87
N ASP A 86 -15.64 -7.43 1.16
CA ASP A 86 -16.90 -6.91 1.66
C ASP A 86 -17.57 -7.91 2.64
N LYS A 87 -18.74 -7.54 3.17
CA LYS A 87 -19.52 -8.40 4.10
C LYS A 87 -20.01 -9.71 3.49
N ASN A 88 -19.97 -9.85 2.15
CA ASN A 88 -20.36 -11.04 1.41
C ASN A 88 -19.14 -11.87 0.95
N ASP A 89 -17.96 -11.62 1.53
CA ASP A 89 -16.69 -12.24 1.17
C ASP A 89 -16.24 -11.99 -0.29
N ASN A 90 -16.79 -10.98 -0.96
CA ASN A 90 -16.31 -10.58 -2.29
C ASN A 90 -15.07 -9.71 -2.15
N GLU A 91 -14.04 -10.00 -2.93
CA GLU A 91 -12.83 -9.20 -2.98
C GLU A 91 -13.12 -7.86 -3.66
N CYS A 92 -12.94 -6.75 -2.95
CA CYS A 92 -13.19 -5.40 -3.44
C CYS A 92 -11.93 -4.56 -3.60
N ALA A 93 -10.85 -4.95 -2.92
CA ALA A 93 -9.57 -4.26 -3.05
C ALA A 93 -8.38 -5.14 -2.59
N ARG A 94 -7.17 -4.73 -2.95
CA ARG A 94 -5.90 -5.24 -2.42
C ARG A 94 -5.04 -4.08 -1.94
N GLY A 95 -4.22 -4.34 -0.92
CA GLY A 95 -3.34 -3.30 -0.43
C GLY A 95 -2.21 -3.81 0.46
N LEU A 96 -1.37 -2.86 0.88
CA LEU A 96 -0.28 -3.09 1.82
C LEU A 96 -0.73 -2.69 3.23
N SER A 97 -0.67 -3.62 4.16
CA SER A 97 -1.05 -3.35 5.55
C SER A 97 -0.06 -2.42 6.24
N SER A 98 -0.58 -1.42 6.95
CA SER A 98 0.23 -0.56 7.83
C SER A 98 0.51 -1.18 9.19
N PHE A 99 -0.18 -2.28 9.53
CA PHE A 99 -0.12 -2.98 10.82
C PHE A 99 -0.02 -4.48 10.62
N SER A 100 0.37 -5.21 11.65
CA SER A 100 0.25 -6.68 11.69
C SER A 100 -1.20 -7.12 11.91
N SER A 101 -1.50 -8.40 11.63
CA SER A 101 -2.82 -8.99 11.89
C SER A 101 -3.27 -8.84 13.34
N ASP A 102 -2.34 -9.04 14.29
CA ASP A 102 -2.62 -8.95 15.73
C ASP A 102 -2.93 -7.52 16.16
N GLU A 103 -2.19 -6.53 15.61
CA GLU A 103 -2.46 -5.12 15.87
C GLU A 103 -3.82 -4.70 15.31
N ILE A 104 -4.16 -5.12 14.08
CA ILE A 104 -5.47 -4.79 13.49
C ILE A 104 -6.59 -5.44 14.30
N GLU A 105 -6.42 -6.68 14.78
CA GLU A 105 -7.41 -7.35 15.62
C GLU A 105 -7.71 -6.56 16.91
N ARG A 106 -6.70 -5.89 17.47
CA ARG A 106 -6.85 -5.02 18.66
C ARG A 106 -7.50 -3.68 18.38
N ILE A 107 -7.27 -3.10 17.19
CA ILE A 107 -7.74 -1.74 16.82
C ILE A 107 -8.98 -1.73 15.94
N LYS A 108 -9.43 -2.86 15.41
CA LYS A 108 -10.62 -2.94 14.55
C LYS A 108 -11.86 -2.36 15.23
N GLY A 109 -12.62 -1.56 14.51
CA GLY A 109 -13.80 -0.89 15.02
C GLY A 109 -13.55 0.39 15.82
N TYR A 110 -12.29 0.69 16.17
CA TYR A 110 -11.93 1.91 16.90
C TYR A 110 -11.60 3.06 15.96
N HIS A 111 -11.82 4.29 16.44
CA HIS A 111 -11.43 5.48 15.71
C HIS A 111 -9.92 5.70 15.73
N SER A 112 -9.39 6.35 14.69
CA SER A 112 -7.94 6.59 14.53
C SER A 112 -7.28 7.28 15.73
N ARG A 113 -8.02 8.11 16.46
CA ARG A 113 -7.54 8.81 17.67
C ARG A 113 -7.27 7.88 18.86
N GLU A 114 -7.84 6.69 18.85
CA GLU A 114 -7.73 5.70 19.93
C GLU A 114 -6.59 4.69 19.67
N ILE A 115 -6.12 4.59 18.44
CA ILE A 115 -5.11 3.59 18.01
C ILE A 115 -3.85 3.70 18.84
N GLU A 116 -3.33 4.91 19.05
CA GLU A 116 -2.10 5.14 19.83
C GLU A 116 -2.24 4.70 21.28
N LYS A 117 -3.42 4.92 21.89
CA LYS A 117 -3.71 4.48 23.26
C LYS A 117 -3.79 2.95 23.37
N ILE A 118 -4.37 2.28 22.35
CA ILE A 118 -4.55 0.84 22.33
C ILE A 118 -3.23 0.12 22.06
N LEU A 119 -2.42 0.64 21.13
CA LEU A 119 -1.15 0.02 20.74
C LEU A 119 0.01 0.43 21.66
N GLY A 120 -0.06 1.59 22.31
CA GLY A 120 0.97 2.08 23.23
C GLY A 120 2.16 2.77 22.54
N TYR A 121 2.05 3.07 21.24
CA TYR A 121 3.08 3.80 20.49
C TYR A 121 2.44 4.70 19.42
N VAL A 122 3.21 5.69 18.91
CA VAL A 122 2.78 6.57 17.83
C VAL A 122 2.61 5.76 16.55
N ALA A 123 1.38 5.56 16.13
CA ALA A 123 1.00 4.72 15.02
C ALA A 123 0.39 5.52 13.85
N LYS A 124 0.32 4.90 12.69
CA LYS A 124 -0.43 5.46 11.56
C LYS A 124 -1.93 5.50 11.88
N SER A 125 -2.65 6.44 11.29
CA SER A 125 -4.10 6.56 11.42
C SER A 125 -4.87 5.59 10.51
N GLU A 126 -4.23 5.10 9.45
CA GLU A 126 -4.83 4.25 8.43
C GLU A 126 -4.30 2.82 8.48
N VAL A 127 -5.21 1.86 8.34
CA VAL A 127 -4.88 0.42 8.20
C VAL A 127 -4.25 0.16 6.83
N ILE A 128 -4.78 0.80 5.77
CA ILE A 128 -4.18 0.83 4.44
C ILE A 128 -4.30 2.26 3.92
N HIS A 129 -3.16 2.85 3.52
CA HIS A 129 -3.14 4.18 2.91
C HIS A 129 -3.72 4.13 1.49
N LYS A 130 -4.37 5.21 1.04
CA LYS A 130 -4.99 5.33 -0.29
C LYS A 130 -4.02 5.07 -1.46
N ASP A 131 -2.73 5.39 -1.28
CA ASP A 131 -1.70 5.17 -2.30
C ASP A 131 -1.19 3.71 -2.32
N ASP A 132 -1.53 2.94 -1.29
CA ASP A 132 -1.13 1.55 -1.08
C ASP A 132 -2.32 0.58 -1.23
N ILE A 133 -3.45 1.05 -1.75
CA ILE A 133 -4.65 0.25 -2.00
C ILE A 133 -5.08 0.37 -3.46
N VAL A 134 -5.60 -0.73 -3.99
CA VAL A 134 -6.13 -0.79 -5.36
C VAL A 134 -7.46 -1.51 -5.33
N GLU A 135 -8.49 -0.89 -5.87
CA GLU A 135 -9.80 -1.50 -6.10
C GLU A 135 -9.75 -2.51 -7.25
N ILE A 136 -10.58 -3.55 -7.14
CA ILE A 136 -10.68 -4.65 -8.12
C ILE A 136 -12.12 -4.70 -8.65
#